data_b4fb716b74bbc20cae64f6ea7a8b2ab5
#
_entry.id   b4fb716b74bbc20cae64f6ea7a8b2ab5
#
_cell.length_a   1.000
_cell.length_b   1.000
_cell.length_c   1.000
_cell.angle_alpha   90.00
_cell.angle_beta   90.00
_cell.angle_gamma   90.00
#
_symmetry.space_group_name_H-M   'P 1'
#
loop_
_entity.id
_entity.type
_entity.pdbx_description
1 polymer ?
#
loop_
_entity_poly.entity_id
_entity_poly.type
_entity_poly.pdbx_seq_one_letter_code
_entity_poly.pdbx_strand_id
1 'polypeptide(L)'
;LTVAVPNGSRRTYSLCNDSQERNRYVIAVKRDSNGRGGSISFIDDTSEGDAVEVSLPRNEFPLDERAKSFILVAGGIGITPMLSMARQLRAEGLRSFRLYYLTRDPEGTAFFDELTSDEWRSDVKIHHDHGDPSKAFDFWSVFEKSKPAQHVYCCGPQALMDTVRDMTGHWASGTVHFESFGATNTNARENTPFTVRLSRSGTSFNIPANRSILEVLRDANVRVPSSCESGTCGSCKTALCSGEADHRDLVLRDDEKQTQIMVCVSRAKSAELVLDL
;
A
#
# COMPACT_ATOMS: atom_id res chain seq x y z
N LEU A 1 7.33 5.73 8.33
CA LEU A 1 8.19 5.47 9.50
C LEU A 1 7.61 4.35 10.36
N THR A 2 8.45 3.59 11.08
CA THR A 2 8.00 2.52 11.98
C THR A 2 7.92 3.05 13.41
N VAL A 3 6.82 2.75 14.10
CA VAL A 3 6.51 3.22 15.46
C VAL A 3 6.46 2.02 16.38
N ALA A 4 7.12 2.09 17.53
CA ALA A 4 6.93 1.15 18.63
C ALA A 4 5.61 1.47 19.34
N VAL A 5 4.76 0.46 19.50
CA VAL A 5 3.41 0.61 20.05
C VAL A 5 3.41 0.09 21.50
N PRO A 6 2.63 0.66 22.45
CA PRO A 6 2.66 0.27 23.86
C PRO A 6 2.51 -1.23 24.13
N ASN A 7 1.75 -1.96 23.31
CA ASN A 7 1.61 -3.41 23.40
C ASN A 7 2.86 -4.22 22.95
N GLY A 8 3.99 -3.56 22.72
CA GLY A 8 5.24 -4.18 22.30
C GLY A 8 5.35 -4.48 20.79
N SER A 9 4.32 -4.22 20.01
CA SER A 9 4.39 -4.41 18.57
C SER A 9 4.99 -3.20 17.86
N ARG A 10 5.44 -3.38 16.62
CA ARG A 10 5.86 -2.29 15.72
C ARG A 10 4.88 -2.16 14.56
N ARG A 11 4.57 -0.91 14.18
CA ARG A 11 3.67 -0.60 13.07
C ARG A 11 4.28 0.47 12.18
N THR A 12 4.11 0.30 10.87
CA THR A 12 4.56 1.27 9.89
C THR A 12 3.41 2.19 9.50
N TYR A 13 3.70 3.49 9.46
CA TYR A 13 2.76 4.54 9.07
C TYR A 13 3.40 5.46 8.04
N SER A 14 2.59 5.92 7.08
CA SER A 14 2.97 6.99 6.18
C SER A 14 2.91 8.33 6.89
N LEU A 15 3.87 9.19 6.60
CA LEU A 15 3.81 10.59 7.04
C LEU A 15 2.75 11.35 6.24
N CYS A 16 2.05 12.27 6.92
CA CYS A 16 1.03 13.13 6.31
C CYS A 16 1.53 14.53 6.01
N ASN A 17 2.60 14.99 6.68
CA ASN A 17 3.13 16.32 6.51
C ASN A 17 4.00 16.47 5.25
N ASP A 18 4.27 17.73 4.88
CA ASP A 18 5.16 18.05 3.77
C ASP A 18 6.57 17.47 4.03
N SER A 19 7.19 16.94 2.99
CA SER A 19 8.54 16.38 3.04
C SER A 19 9.62 17.41 3.42
N GLN A 20 9.36 18.70 3.26
CA GLN A 20 10.25 19.79 3.65
C GLN A 20 10.12 20.17 5.13
N GLU A 21 9.08 19.73 5.81
CA GLU A 21 8.89 19.98 7.24
C GLU A 21 9.81 19.07 8.06
N ARG A 22 10.85 19.65 8.71
CA ARG A 22 11.93 18.92 9.36
C ARG A 22 11.83 18.84 10.90
N ASN A 23 10.89 19.56 11.49
CA ASN A 23 10.79 19.74 12.94
C ASN A 23 9.79 18.79 13.62
N ARG A 24 9.01 18.05 12.86
CA ARG A 24 8.04 17.07 13.38
C ARG A 24 7.70 16.00 12.35
N TYR A 25 7.17 14.89 12.84
CA TYR A 25 6.50 13.88 12.05
C TYR A 25 5.01 13.87 12.36
N VAL A 26 4.17 13.85 11.34
CA VAL A 26 2.71 13.75 11.49
C VAL A 26 2.23 12.44 10.86
N ILE A 27 1.59 11.62 11.65
CA ILE A 27 0.91 10.39 11.20
C ILE A 27 -0.57 10.47 11.52
N ALA A 28 -1.40 9.76 10.76
CA ALA A 28 -2.79 9.52 11.11
C ALA A 28 -3.00 8.03 11.35
N VAL A 29 -3.66 7.69 12.45
CA VAL A 29 -3.90 6.31 12.88
C VAL A 29 -5.40 6.04 12.88
N LYS A 30 -5.82 5.10 12.02
CA LYS A 30 -7.20 4.61 12.05
C LYS A 30 -7.30 3.49 13.07
N ARG A 31 -8.26 3.61 14.01
CA ARG A 31 -8.57 2.55 14.97
C ARG A 31 -9.20 1.37 14.22
N ASP A 32 -8.47 0.26 14.13
CA ASP A 32 -8.92 -0.96 13.45
C ASP A 32 -9.25 -2.04 14.49
N SER A 33 -10.55 -2.28 14.70
CA SER A 33 -11.06 -3.28 15.65
C SER A 33 -10.86 -4.72 15.16
N ASN A 34 -10.68 -4.91 13.85
CA ASN A 34 -10.47 -6.23 13.24
C ASN A 34 -8.98 -6.54 13.01
N GLY A 35 -8.10 -5.62 13.39
CA GLY A 35 -6.66 -5.76 13.24
C GLY A 35 -6.00 -6.54 14.37
N ARG A 36 -4.66 -6.53 14.38
CA ARG A 36 -3.81 -7.22 15.38
C ARG A 36 -3.63 -6.41 16.68
N GLY A 37 -4.51 -5.49 17.01
CA GLY A 37 -4.53 -4.70 18.24
C GLY A 37 -3.52 -3.54 18.30
N GLY A 38 -2.63 -3.37 17.33
CA GLY A 38 -1.61 -2.32 17.38
C GLY A 38 -2.19 -0.90 17.31
N SER A 39 -3.14 -0.62 16.41
CA SER A 39 -3.79 0.70 16.31
C SER A 39 -4.67 1.01 17.52
N ILE A 40 -5.30 -0.01 18.10
CA ILE A 40 -6.08 0.11 19.33
C ILE A 40 -5.14 0.53 20.46
N SER A 41 -4.08 -0.23 20.73
CA SER A 41 -3.12 0.07 21.79
C SER A 41 -2.46 1.44 21.58
N PHE A 42 -2.12 1.81 20.37
CA PHE A 42 -1.53 3.12 20.11
C PHE A 42 -2.48 4.27 20.45
N ILE A 43 -3.78 4.13 20.14
CA ILE A 43 -4.77 5.18 20.40
C ILE A 43 -5.19 5.20 21.88
N ASP A 44 -5.40 4.01 22.47
CA ASP A 44 -6.00 3.90 23.79
C ASP A 44 -4.94 4.04 24.92
N ASP A 45 -3.67 3.65 24.67
CA ASP A 45 -2.60 3.58 25.66
C ASP A 45 -1.53 4.69 25.48
N THR A 46 -1.73 5.67 24.59
CA THR A 46 -0.81 6.79 24.35
C THR A 46 -1.51 8.12 24.60
N SER A 47 -0.84 9.02 25.32
CA SER A 47 -1.33 10.34 25.65
C SER A 47 -0.38 11.43 25.15
N GLU A 48 -0.89 12.67 25.07
CA GLU A 48 -0.06 13.82 24.74
C GLU A 48 1.08 14.00 25.78
N GLY A 49 2.30 14.16 25.29
CA GLY A 49 3.51 14.26 26.11
C GLY A 49 4.27 12.95 26.27
N ASP A 50 3.70 11.83 25.86
CA ASP A 50 4.40 10.54 25.92
C ASP A 50 5.55 10.47 24.92
N ALA A 51 6.63 9.81 25.33
CA ALA A 51 7.75 9.52 24.42
C ALA A 51 7.44 8.28 23.58
N VAL A 52 7.51 8.43 22.25
CA VAL A 52 7.27 7.35 21.30
C VAL A 52 8.55 7.05 20.52
N GLU A 53 9.01 5.79 20.58
CA GLU A 53 10.16 5.36 19.77
C GLU A 53 9.75 5.20 18.30
N VAL A 54 10.49 5.86 17.41
CA VAL A 54 10.25 5.80 15.96
C VAL A 54 11.54 5.51 15.20
N SER A 55 11.43 4.86 14.04
CA SER A 55 12.56 4.73 13.10
C SER A 55 12.82 6.05 12.37
N LEU A 56 13.93 6.15 11.67
CA LEU A 56 14.08 7.15 10.62
C LEU A 56 13.08 6.86 9.49
N PRO A 57 12.47 7.90 8.91
CA PRO A 57 11.57 7.73 7.77
C PRO A 57 12.31 7.23 6.53
N ARG A 58 11.65 6.37 5.77
CA ARG A 58 12.09 5.94 4.44
C ARG A 58 10.97 6.23 3.46
N ASN A 59 11.30 6.79 2.29
CA ASN A 59 10.33 6.98 1.24
C ASN A 59 10.35 5.76 0.30
N GLU A 60 9.31 4.92 0.42
CA GLU A 60 9.13 3.70 -0.37
C GLU A 60 8.05 3.87 -1.45
N PHE A 61 7.42 5.05 -1.48
CA PHE A 61 6.40 5.42 -2.46
C PHE A 61 6.67 6.82 -3.03
N PRO A 62 7.84 7.01 -3.70
CA PRO A 62 8.26 8.32 -4.18
C PRO A 62 7.45 8.76 -5.40
N LEU A 63 7.22 10.06 -5.53
CA LEU A 63 6.74 10.65 -6.78
C LEU A 63 7.80 10.49 -7.88
N ASP A 64 7.39 10.02 -9.05
CA ASP A 64 8.30 9.93 -10.22
C ASP A 64 8.69 11.34 -10.68
N GLU A 65 9.99 11.60 -10.73
CA GLU A 65 10.55 12.91 -11.08
C GLU A 65 10.26 13.30 -12.53
N ARG A 66 10.02 12.32 -13.41
CA ARG A 66 9.70 12.54 -14.83
C ARG A 66 8.25 12.93 -15.06
N ALA A 67 7.38 12.69 -14.06
CA ALA A 67 5.97 13.04 -14.17
C ALA A 67 5.75 14.55 -14.10
N LYS A 68 4.87 15.06 -14.95
CA LYS A 68 4.48 16.47 -15.02
C LYS A 68 3.12 16.75 -14.37
N SER A 69 2.29 15.74 -14.24
CA SER A 69 0.99 15.85 -13.59
C SER A 69 0.61 14.55 -12.89
N PHE A 70 -0.22 14.65 -11.86
CA PHE A 70 -0.58 13.52 -11.00
C PHE A 70 -2.08 13.43 -10.79
N ILE A 71 -2.58 12.19 -10.82
CA ILE A 71 -3.88 11.84 -10.26
C ILE A 71 -3.59 11.05 -8.98
N LEU A 72 -3.99 11.62 -7.85
CA LEU A 72 -3.84 10.99 -6.53
C LEU A 72 -5.21 10.41 -6.15
N VAL A 73 -5.27 9.12 -5.81
CA VAL A 73 -6.50 8.44 -5.41
C VAL A 73 -6.34 7.89 -4.01
N ALA A 74 -7.15 8.36 -3.08
CA ALA A 74 -7.14 7.95 -1.69
C ALA A 74 -8.44 7.26 -1.30
N GLY A 75 -8.35 6.11 -0.63
CA GLY A 75 -9.50 5.44 0.00
C GLY A 75 -9.34 5.37 1.51
N GLY A 76 -10.22 6.04 2.27
CA GLY A 76 -10.16 6.04 3.73
C GLY A 76 -8.79 6.49 4.27
N ILE A 77 -8.13 5.64 5.09
CA ILE A 77 -6.82 5.98 5.67
C ILE A 77 -5.68 6.03 4.64
N GLY A 78 -5.90 5.56 3.40
CA GLY A 78 -4.98 5.75 2.29
C GLY A 78 -4.75 7.21 1.89
N ILE A 79 -5.45 8.13 2.52
CA ILE A 79 -5.19 9.58 2.40
C ILE A 79 -3.79 9.97 2.90
N THR A 80 -3.20 9.22 3.82
CA THR A 80 -1.95 9.63 4.48
C THR A 80 -0.78 9.86 3.51
N PRO A 81 -0.38 8.94 2.63
CA PRO A 81 0.64 9.20 1.64
C PRO A 81 0.18 10.21 0.58
N MET A 82 -1.09 10.16 0.18
CA MET A 82 -1.62 11.09 -0.82
C MET A 82 -1.59 12.55 -0.35
N LEU A 83 -1.88 12.78 0.92
CA LEU A 83 -1.83 14.13 1.50
C LEU A 83 -0.40 14.66 1.57
N SER A 84 0.57 13.83 1.97
CA SER A 84 1.99 14.20 1.94
C SER A 84 2.44 14.57 0.52
N MET A 85 2.10 13.74 -0.47
CA MET A 85 2.39 14.03 -1.88
C MET A 85 1.72 15.33 -2.37
N ALA A 86 0.45 15.52 -2.03
CA ALA A 86 -0.30 16.72 -2.43
C ALA A 86 0.29 17.99 -1.81
N ARG A 87 0.69 17.96 -0.52
CA ARG A 87 1.38 19.07 0.15
C ARG A 87 2.73 19.37 -0.50
N GLN A 88 3.52 18.35 -0.82
CA GLN A 88 4.78 18.50 -1.54
C GLN A 88 4.55 19.15 -2.92
N LEU A 89 3.61 18.66 -3.72
CA LEU A 89 3.31 19.19 -5.06
C LEU A 89 2.82 20.64 -5.02
N ARG A 90 2.06 21.01 -4.01
CA ARG A 90 1.64 22.41 -3.79
C ARG A 90 2.82 23.30 -3.42
N ALA A 91 3.66 22.85 -2.49
CA ALA A 91 4.84 23.61 -2.08
C ALA A 91 5.82 23.82 -3.24
N GLU A 92 5.98 22.82 -4.11
CA GLU A 92 6.80 22.93 -5.32
C GLU A 92 6.21 23.92 -6.35
N GLY A 93 4.88 23.96 -6.51
CA GLY A 93 4.18 24.83 -7.45
C GLY A 93 4.49 24.61 -8.93
N LEU A 94 5.20 23.53 -9.28
CA LEU A 94 5.71 23.25 -10.64
C LEU A 94 4.91 22.18 -11.37
N ARG A 95 4.35 21.23 -10.62
CA ARG A 95 3.64 20.06 -11.17
C ARG A 95 2.20 20.06 -10.69
N SER A 96 1.27 19.85 -11.61
CA SER A 96 -0.15 19.84 -11.28
C SER A 96 -0.59 18.50 -10.72
N PHE A 97 -1.60 18.52 -9.85
CA PHE A 97 -2.25 17.29 -9.38
C PHE A 97 -3.77 17.46 -9.24
N ARG A 98 -4.46 16.34 -9.13
CA ARG A 98 -5.86 16.26 -8.70
C ARG A 98 -5.97 15.10 -7.69
N LEU A 99 -6.48 15.38 -6.51
CA LEU A 99 -6.72 14.39 -5.46
C LEU A 99 -8.20 13.99 -5.46
N TYR A 100 -8.46 12.70 -5.62
CA TYR A 100 -9.76 12.05 -5.42
C TYR A 100 -9.73 11.32 -4.09
N TYR A 101 -10.54 11.74 -3.14
CA TYR A 101 -10.59 11.14 -1.82
C TYR A 101 -11.94 10.48 -1.58
N LEU A 102 -11.95 9.17 -1.41
CA LEU A 102 -13.14 8.33 -1.29
C LEU A 102 -13.28 7.84 0.15
N THR A 103 -14.42 8.12 0.74
CA THR A 103 -14.75 7.72 2.12
C THR A 103 -16.24 7.36 2.20
N ARG A 104 -16.63 6.75 3.31
CA ARG A 104 -18.04 6.38 3.51
C ARG A 104 -18.91 7.58 3.82
N ASP A 105 -18.44 8.42 4.73
CA ASP A 105 -19.20 9.55 5.27
C ASP A 105 -18.25 10.70 5.68
N PRO A 106 -18.77 11.92 5.87
CA PRO A 106 -17.97 13.06 6.30
C PRO A 106 -17.30 12.85 7.67
N GLU A 107 -18.01 12.23 8.62
CA GLU A 107 -17.55 12.01 10.00
C GLU A 107 -16.32 11.11 10.04
N GLY A 108 -16.26 10.11 9.14
CA GLY A 108 -15.12 9.20 8.99
C GLY A 108 -14.02 9.72 8.07
N THR A 109 -14.13 10.94 7.56
CA THR A 109 -13.17 11.52 6.60
C THR A 109 -12.06 12.27 7.33
N ALA A 110 -10.88 11.68 7.39
CA ALA A 110 -9.72 12.35 7.99
C ALA A 110 -9.33 13.60 7.18
N PHE A 111 -8.90 14.66 7.89
CA PHE A 111 -8.52 15.95 7.29
C PHE A 111 -9.64 16.66 6.49
N PHE A 112 -10.91 16.37 6.82
CA PHE A 112 -12.05 16.90 6.07
C PHE A 112 -12.06 18.42 5.99
N ASP A 113 -11.91 19.12 7.13
CA ASP A 113 -11.93 20.58 7.19
C ASP A 113 -10.81 21.23 6.38
N GLU A 114 -9.60 20.65 6.44
CA GLU A 114 -8.47 21.09 5.64
C GLU A 114 -8.77 20.92 4.15
N LEU A 115 -9.18 19.73 3.74
CA LEU A 115 -9.34 19.38 2.32
C LEU A 115 -10.57 20.01 1.66
N THR A 116 -11.51 20.54 2.44
CA THR A 116 -12.68 21.30 1.94
C THR A 116 -12.48 22.81 1.98
N SER A 117 -11.38 23.29 2.56
CA SER A 117 -11.05 24.71 2.61
C SER A 117 -10.87 25.32 1.21
N ASP A 118 -10.98 26.66 1.12
CA ASP A 118 -10.81 27.37 -0.17
C ASP A 118 -9.45 27.11 -0.80
N GLU A 119 -8.45 26.83 0.02
CA GLU A 119 -7.09 26.53 -0.41
C GLU A 119 -7.00 25.21 -1.18
N TRP A 120 -7.79 24.19 -0.82
CA TRP A 120 -7.73 22.86 -1.41
C TRP A 120 -8.83 22.58 -2.44
N ARG A 121 -9.90 23.37 -2.46
CA ARG A 121 -11.11 23.15 -3.26
C ARG A 121 -10.85 22.92 -4.74
N SER A 122 -9.87 23.62 -5.32
CA SER A 122 -9.51 23.47 -6.75
C SER A 122 -8.84 22.13 -7.06
N ASP A 123 -8.15 21.52 -6.08
CA ASP A 123 -7.26 20.39 -6.32
C ASP A 123 -7.82 19.08 -5.77
N VAL A 124 -8.86 19.15 -4.92
CA VAL A 124 -9.42 18.00 -4.22
C VAL A 124 -10.88 17.75 -4.62
N LYS A 125 -11.23 16.50 -4.79
CA LYS A 125 -12.61 16.02 -4.90
C LYS A 125 -12.84 14.93 -3.86
N ILE A 126 -13.66 15.22 -2.86
CA ILE A 126 -14.12 14.23 -1.88
C ILE A 126 -15.42 13.61 -2.39
N HIS A 127 -15.55 12.29 -2.20
CA HIS A 127 -16.77 11.55 -2.53
C HIS A 127 -17.13 10.60 -1.41
N HIS A 128 -18.40 10.59 -1.03
CA HIS A 128 -18.97 9.70 -0.01
C HIS A 128 -19.92 8.70 -0.66
N ASP A 129 -19.63 7.40 -0.49
CA ASP A 129 -20.47 6.31 -1.00
C ASP A 129 -21.50 5.79 0.03
N HIS A 130 -21.39 6.25 1.28
CA HIS A 130 -22.21 5.81 2.41
C HIS A 130 -22.21 4.29 2.64
N GLY A 131 -21.15 3.61 2.19
CA GLY A 131 -21.03 2.15 2.23
C GLY A 131 -21.91 1.41 1.21
N ASP A 132 -22.49 2.13 0.25
CA ASP A 132 -23.32 1.61 -0.83
C ASP A 132 -22.48 1.46 -2.11
N PRO A 133 -22.17 0.23 -2.57
CA PRO A 133 -21.39 0.02 -3.80
C PRO A 133 -22.01 0.65 -5.06
N SER A 134 -23.34 0.83 -5.09
CA SER A 134 -24.02 1.47 -6.22
C SER A 134 -23.73 2.97 -6.34
N LYS A 135 -23.21 3.57 -5.26
CA LYS A 135 -22.79 4.97 -5.18
C LYS A 135 -21.26 5.13 -5.30
N ALA A 136 -20.56 4.07 -5.68
CA ALA A 136 -19.12 4.14 -5.90
C ALA A 136 -18.78 5.24 -6.91
N PHE A 137 -17.64 5.89 -6.70
CA PHE A 137 -17.18 6.95 -7.61
C PHE A 137 -16.85 6.35 -8.99
N ASP A 138 -17.45 6.93 -10.04
CA ASP A 138 -17.13 6.56 -11.42
C ASP A 138 -15.83 7.26 -11.88
N PHE A 139 -14.78 6.48 -12.02
CA PHE A 139 -13.48 6.93 -12.50
C PHE A 139 -13.34 6.95 -14.02
N TRP A 140 -14.34 6.52 -14.79
CA TRP A 140 -14.20 6.42 -16.24
C TRP A 140 -13.74 7.73 -16.85
N SER A 141 -14.40 8.84 -16.55
CA SER A 141 -14.05 10.17 -17.06
C SER A 141 -12.67 10.66 -16.63
N VAL A 142 -12.10 10.09 -15.55
CA VAL A 142 -10.78 10.45 -15.04
C VAL A 142 -9.68 9.67 -15.75
N PHE A 143 -9.93 8.40 -16.09
CA PHE A 143 -8.92 7.48 -16.61
C PHE A 143 -9.07 7.16 -18.09
N GLU A 144 -10.18 7.48 -18.74
CA GLU A 144 -10.44 7.21 -20.16
C GLU A 144 -9.27 7.65 -21.06
N LYS A 145 -8.66 8.79 -20.74
CA LYS A 145 -7.54 9.35 -21.52
C LYS A 145 -6.37 9.70 -20.61
N SER A 146 -5.23 9.07 -20.85
CA SER A 146 -3.98 9.46 -20.22
C SER A 146 -3.37 10.68 -20.94
N LYS A 147 -2.75 11.56 -20.14
CA LYS A 147 -1.94 12.67 -20.69
C LYS A 147 -0.46 12.29 -20.71
N PRO A 148 0.35 12.85 -21.62
CA PRO A 148 1.79 12.63 -21.58
C PRO A 148 2.41 12.99 -20.23
N ALA A 149 3.25 12.11 -19.70
CA ALA A 149 3.90 12.25 -18.39
C ALA A 149 2.92 12.49 -17.22
N GLN A 150 1.69 11.96 -17.31
CA GLN A 150 0.74 11.91 -16.22
C GLN A 150 0.84 10.58 -15.50
N HIS A 151 0.98 10.62 -14.18
CA HIS A 151 1.04 9.43 -13.34
C HIS A 151 -0.16 9.35 -12.39
N VAL A 152 -0.57 8.13 -12.07
CA VAL A 152 -1.60 7.82 -11.08
C VAL A 152 -0.94 7.21 -9.85
N TYR A 153 -1.31 7.70 -8.68
CA TYR A 153 -0.94 7.12 -7.38
C TYR A 153 -2.20 6.74 -6.64
N CYS A 154 -2.28 5.51 -6.17
CA CYS A 154 -3.47 5.02 -5.47
C CYS A 154 -3.10 4.33 -4.16
N CYS A 155 -3.78 4.71 -3.08
CA CYS A 155 -3.70 4.03 -1.79
C CYS A 155 -5.10 3.93 -1.16
N GLY A 156 -5.50 2.71 -0.78
CA GLY A 156 -6.82 2.48 -0.20
C GLY A 156 -7.17 1.00 -0.11
N PRO A 157 -8.45 0.69 0.11
CA PRO A 157 -8.94 -0.70 0.11
C PRO A 157 -8.65 -1.42 -1.21
N GLN A 158 -8.49 -2.75 -1.13
CA GLN A 158 -8.16 -3.58 -2.30
C GLN A 158 -9.13 -3.36 -3.47
N ALA A 159 -10.43 -3.34 -3.20
CA ALA A 159 -11.45 -3.12 -4.23
C ALA A 159 -11.25 -1.80 -5.01
N LEU A 160 -10.84 -0.72 -4.31
CA LEU A 160 -10.51 0.54 -4.97
C LEU A 160 -9.25 0.40 -5.84
N MET A 161 -8.21 -0.24 -5.33
CA MET A 161 -6.96 -0.44 -6.09
C MET A 161 -7.19 -1.32 -7.32
N ASP A 162 -8.02 -2.35 -7.22
CA ASP A 162 -8.42 -3.20 -8.35
C ASP A 162 -9.20 -2.39 -9.39
N THR A 163 -10.16 -1.57 -8.97
CA THR A 163 -10.91 -0.68 -9.88
C THR A 163 -9.96 0.28 -10.63
N VAL A 164 -9.03 0.92 -9.93
CA VAL A 164 -8.07 1.83 -10.56
C VAL A 164 -7.18 1.07 -11.54
N ARG A 165 -6.71 -0.14 -11.18
CA ARG A 165 -5.89 -0.98 -12.04
C ARG A 165 -6.62 -1.36 -13.33
N ASP A 166 -7.84 -1.85 -13.21
CA ASP A 166 -8.65 -2.29 -14.34
C ASP A 166 -8.93 -1.12 -15.29
N MET A 167 -9.28 0.05 -14.74
CA MET A 167 -9.57 1.24 -15.54
C MET A 167 -8.33 1.89 -16.17
N THR A 168 -7.13 1.62 -15.64
CA THR A 168 -5.86 2.16 -16.17
C THR A 168 -5.03 1.14 -16.95
N GLY A 169 -5.57 -0.03 -17.24
CA GLY A 169 -4.86 -1.10 -17.96
C GLY A 169 -4.30 -0.70 -19.34
N HIS A 170 -4.86 0.34 -19.95
CA HIS A 170 -4.41 0.90 -21.24
C HIS A 170 -3.34 2.02 -21.09
N TRP A 171 -2.99 2.41 -19.85
CA TRP A 171 -1.97 3.42 -19.61
C TRP A 171 -0.55 2.85 -19.80
N ALA A 172 0.41 3.73 -20.03
CA ALA A 172 1.79 3.31 -20.24
C ALA A 172 2.35 2.60 -18.98
N SER A 173 3.13 1.56 -19.18
CA SER A 173 3.77 0.83 -18.08
C SER A 173 4.60 1.77 -17.22
N GLY A 174 4.48 1.61 -15.88
CA GLY A 174 5.23 2.41 -14.91
C GLY A 174 4.63 3.80 -14.62
N THR A 175 3.42 4.09 -15.11
CA THR A 175 2.73 5.37 -14.82
C THR A 175 1.64 5.24 -13.75
N VAL A 176 1.32 4.03 -13.31
CA VAL A 176 0.32 3.76 -12.27
C VAL A 176 0.99 3.08 -11.08
N HIS A 177 0.85 3.67 -9.91
CA HIS A 177 1.56 3.30 -8.69
C HIS A 177 0.57 3.02 -7.57
N PHE A 178 0.82 1.96 -6.80
CA PHE A 178 -0.04 1.54 -5.70
C PHE A 178 0.75 1.42 -4.40
N GLU A 179 0.14 1.83 -3.29
CA GLU A 179 0.59 1.49 -1.94
C GLU A 179 -0.55 0.82 -1.18
N SER A 180 -0.25 -0.29 -0.49
CA SER A 180 -1.21 -1.01 0.35
C SER A 180 -0.72 -1.08 1.79
N PHE A 181 -1.60 -0.80 2.77
CA PHE A 181 -1.29 -0.82 4.21
C PHE A 181 -1.53 -2.18 4.88
N GLY A 182 -1.90 -3.17 4.14
CA GLY A 182 -2.11 -4.51 4.65
C GLY A 182 -1.85 -5.57 3.61
N ALA A 183 -1.41 -6.72 4.03
CA ALA A 183 -1.59 -7.93 3.26
C ALA A 183 -3.10 -8.21 3.24
N THR A 184 -3.80 -7.60 2.27
CA THR A 184 -5.25 -7.79 2.14
C THR A 184 -5.51 -9.17 1.57
N ASN A 185 -5.69 -10.13 2.48
CA ASN A 185 -6.38 -11.39 2.19
C ASN A 185 -7.88 -11.10 2.00
N THR A 186 -8.27 -10.27 1.01
CA THR A 186 -9.70 -10.03 0.72
C THR A 186 -10.29 -11.02 -0.27
N ASN A 187 -9.50 -11.90 -0.87
CA ASN A 187 -9.99 -13.17 -1.39
C ASN A 187 -9.61 -14.26 -0.39
N ALA A 188 -10.46 -14.44 0.61
CA ALA A 188 -10.34 -15.53 1.57
C ALA A 188 -10.60 -16.89 0.91
N ARG A 189 -9.71 -17.30 0.02
CA ARG A 189 -9.37 -18.72 -0.04
C ARG A 189 -8.72 -19.04 1.29
N GLU A 190 -9.24 -20.00 1.99
CA GLU A 190 -8.63 -20.50 3.21
C GLU A 190 -7.15 -20.72 2.96
N ASN A 191 -6.32 -19.99 3.71
CA ASN A 191 -4.88 -20.17 3.59
C ASN A 191 -4.54 -21.59 4.04
N THR A 192 -4.05 -22.43 3.14
CA THR A 192 -3.54 -23.75 3.46
C THR A 192 -2.03 -23.71 3.66
N PRO A 193 -1.46 -24.48 4.60
CA PRO A 193 -0.02 -24.65 4.68
C PRO A 193 0.52 -25.29 3.40
N PHE A 194 1.76 -24.93 3.04
CA PHE A 194 2.46 -25.49 1.88
C PHE A 194 3.97 -25.48 2.12
N THR A 195 4.72 -26.15 1.26
CA THR A 195 6.18 -26.21 1.35
C THR A 195 6.84 -25.26 0.36
N VAL A 196 7.90 -24.59 0.77
CA VAL A 196 8.82 -23.87 -0.11
C VAL A 196 10.16 -24.59 -0.07
N ARG A 197 10.69 -24.98 -1.23
CA ARG A 197 12.04 -25.52 -1.36
C ARG A 197 12.93 -24.53 -2.09
N LEU A 198 14.11 -24.29 -1.54
CA LEU A 198 15.12 -23.42 -2.14
C LEU A 198 15.97 -24.26 -3.13
N SER A 199 16.04 -23.82 -4.37
CA SER A 199 16.71 -24.61 -5.43
C SER A 199 18.22 -24.72 -5.23
N ARG A 200 18.84 -23.67 -4.67
CA ARG A 200 20.31 -23.60 -4.51
C ARG A 200 20.82 -24.41 -3.30
N SER A 201 20.09 -24.37 -2.20
CA SER A 201 20.49 -25.07 -0.98
C SER A 201 19.80 -26.42 -0.79
N GLY A 202 18.73 -26.69 -1.53
CA GLY A 202 17.86 -27.86 -1.35
C GLY A 202 17.03 -27.83 -0.07
N THR A 203 17.14 -26.78 0.74
CA THR A 203 16.43 -26.66 2.02
C THR A 203 14.95 -26.44 1.81
N SER A 204 14.12 -27.12 2.60
CA SER A 204 12.65 -26.98 2.54
C SER A 204 12.11 -26.34 3.81
N PHE A 205 11.10 -25.48 3.64
CA PHE A 205 10.41 -24.76 4.71
C PHE A 205 8.92 -24.99 4.62
N ASN A 206 8.29 -25.33 5.74
CA ASN A 206 6.85 -25.34 5.85
C ASN A 206 6.34 -23.92 6.08
N ILE A 207 5.44 -23.44 5.22
CA ILE A 207 4.82 -22.12 5.31
C ILE A 207 3.43 -22.28 5.94
N PRO A 208 3.26 -21.88 7.21
CA PRO A 208 1.98 -21.97 7.88
C PRO A 208 0.90 -21.09 7.23
N ALA A 209 -0.36 -21.39 7.48
CA ALA A 209 -1.50 -20.64 6.93
C ALA A 209 -1.49 -19.14 7.31
N ASN A 210 -0.97 -18.80 8.48
CA ASN A 210 -0.96 -17.44 9.04
C ASN A 210 0.35 -16.66 8.84
N ARG A 211 1.30 -17.19 8.04
CA ARG A 211 2.59 -16.54 7.78
C ARG A 211 2.88 -16.45 6.29
N SER A 212 3.61 -15.40 5.89
CA SER A 212 4.14 -15.28 4.53
C SER A 212 5.40 -16.12 4.34
N ILE A 213 5.76 -16.38 3.07
CA ILE A 213 7.05 -17.01 2.72
C ILE A 213 8.20 -16.15 3.25
N LEU A 214 8.12 -14.84 3.06
CA LEU A 214 9.16 -13.90 3.50
C LEU A 214 9.44 -13.97 5.00
N GLU A 215 8.39 -14.01 5.83
CA GLU A 215 8.52 -14.11 7.30
C GLU A 215 9.21 -15.40 7.72
N VAL A 216 8.87 -16.53 7.10
CA VAL A 216 9.48 -17.83 7.43
C VAL A 216 10.94 -17.87 6.99
N LEU A 217 11.25 -17.37 5.79
CA LEU A 217 12.63 -17.31 5.28
C LEU A 217 13.50 -16.38 6.12
N ARG A 218 12.96 -15.25 6.59
CA ARG A 218 13.65 -14.29 7.47
C ARG A 218 14.03 -14.93 8.80
N ASP A 219 13.10 -15.65 9.43
CA ASP A 219 13.37 -16.36 10.71
C ASP A 219 14.43 -17.43 10.55
N ALA A 220 14.51 -18.04 9.37
CA ALA A 220 15.57 -18.99 9.03
C ALA A 220 16.89 -18.33 8.57
N ASN A 221 17.03 -16.99 8.69
CA ASN A 221 18.16 -16.21 8.24
C ASN A 221 18.43 -16.30 6.72
N VAL A 222 17.45 -16.68 5.92
CA VAL A 222 17.54 -16.59 4.46
C VAL A 222 17.24 -15.16 4.04
N ARG A 223 18.21 -14.50 3.42
CA ARG A 223 18.10 -13.10 3.01
C ARG A 223 17.33 -12.98 1.72
N VAL A 224 16.17 -12.33 1.79
CA VAL A 224 15.41 -11.88 0.62
C VAL A 224 15.23 -10.36 0.74
N PRO A 225 15.56 -9.59 -0.30
CA PRO A 225 15.26 -8.15 -0.29
C PRO A 225 13.78 -7.92 -0.03
N SER A 226 13.44 -6.97 0.84
CA SER A 226 12.04 -6.62 1.11
C SER A 226 11.94 -5.16 1.54
N SER A 227 10.78 -4.55 1.27
CA SER A 227 10.50 -3.16 1.62
C SER A 227 9.06 -3.02 2.13
N CYS A 228 8.06 -2.86 1.26
CA CYS A 228 6.68 -2.60 1.65
C CYS A 228 5.98 -3.80 2.33
N GLU A 229 6.41 -5.01 2.08
CA GLU A 229 5.82 -6.28 2.57
C GLU A 229 4.30 -6.43 2.31
N SER A 230 3.79 -5.68 1.34
CA SER A 230 2.36 -5.63 0.98
C SER A 230 2.10 -5.95 -0.50
N GLY A 231 3.14 -6.42 -1.23
CA GLY A 231 2.98 -6.84 -2.62
C GLY A 231 2.92 -5.71 -3.64
N THR A 232 3.36 -4.49 -3.28
CA THR A 232 3.20 -3.30 -4.12
C THR A 232 4.51 -2.71 -4.66
N CYS A 233 5.68 -2.98 -4.05
CA CYS A 233 6.93 -2.34 -4.42
C CYS A 233 7.86 -3.17 -5.30
N GLY A 234 7.66 -4.46 -5.42
CA GLY A 234 8.52 -5.35 -6.22
C GLY A 234 9.82 -5.81 -5.54
N SER A 235 10.19 -5.28 -4.36
CA SER A 235 11.50 -5.55 -3.72
C SER A 235 11.72 -7.02 -3.36
N CYS A 236 10.65 -7.76 -3.02
CA CYS A 236 10.73 -9.17 -2.65
C CYS A 236 10.47 -10.12 -3.83
N LYS A 237 10.58 -9.63 -5.06
CA LYS A 237 10.43 -10.45 -6.27
C LYS A 237 11.50 -11.53 -6.31
N THR A 238 11.07 -12.78 -6.41
CA THR A 238 11.93 -13.98 -6.38
C THR A 238 11.58 -14.88 -7.56
N ALA A 239 12.58 -15.50 -8.18
CA ALA A 239 12.33 -16.43 -9.29
C ALA A 239 11.62 -17.69 -8.79
N LEU A 240 10.56 -18.08 -9.50
CA LEU A 240 9.80 -19.31 -9.30
C LEU A 240 10.30 -20.35 -10.29
N CYS A 241 10.96 -21.38 -9.78
CA CYS A 241 11.52 -22.47 -10.60
C CYS A 241 10.44 -23.52 -10.94
N SER A 242 9.57 -23.85 -9.98
CA SER A 242 8.46 -24.78 -10.19
C SER A 242 7.38 -24.63 -9.13
N GLY A 243 6.20 -25.20 -9.41
CA GLY A 243 5.00 -25.09 -8.60
C GLY A 243 4.04 -24.03 -9.15
N GLU A 244 2.82 -24.04 -8.67
CA GLU A 244 1.79 -23.06 -9.04
C GLU A 244 1.58 -22.07 -7.92
N ALA A 245 1.94 -20.78 -8.17
CA ALA A 245 1.77 -19.71 -7.20
C ALA A 245 0.33 -19.16 -7.19
N ASP A 246 -0.15 -18.82 -6.00
CA ASP A 246 -1.33 -17.97 -5.78
C ASP A 246 -0.86 -16.52 -5.65
N HIS A 247 -0.79 -15.82 -6.78
CA HIS A 247 -0.33 -14.43 -6.84
C HIS A 247 -1.32 -13.51 -6.16
N ARG A 248 -0.81 -12.70 -5.23
CA ARG A 248 -1.59 -11.73 -4.45
C ARG A 248 -0.98 -10.34 -4.48
N ASP A 249 -0.01 -10.14 -5.34
CA ASP A 249 0.68 -8.87 -5.53
C ASP A 249 0.01 -8.01 -6.61
N LEU A 250 0.39 -6.74 -6.61
CA LEU A 250 -0.06 -5.72 -7.55
C LEU A 250 1.02 -5.32 -8.56
N VAL A 251 2.14 -6.05 -8.60
CA VAL A 251 3.36 -5.64 -9.30
C VAL A 251 3.64 -6.49 -10.51
N LEU A 252 3.48 -7.82 -10.38
CA LEU A 252 3.84 -8.73 -11.46
C LEU A 252 2.84 -8.65 -12.60
N ARG A 253 3.36 -8.50 -13.82
CA ARG A 253 2.59 -8.63 -15.05
C ARG A 253 2.28 -10.12 -15.29
N ASP A 254 1.32 -10.40 -16.15
CA ASP A 254 0.87 -11.78 -16.38
C ASP A 254 1.96 -12.65 -17.00
N ASP A 255 2.85 -12.08 -17.81
CA ASP A 255 4.03 -12.77 -18.34
C ASP A 255 5.08 -13.08 -17.25
N GLU A 256 5.25 -12.20 -16.26
CA GLU A 256 6.16 -12.40 -15.14
C GLU A 256 5.66 -13.44 -14.14
N LYS A 257 4.34 -13.55 -13.94
CA LYS A 257 3.72 -14.49 -12.99
C LYS A 257 4.05 -15.96 -13.25
N GLN A 258 4.48 -16.30 -14.47
CA GLN A 258 4.88 -17.67 -14.80
C GLN A 258 6.25 -18.06 -14.21
N THR A 259 7.11 -17.08 -13.96
CA THR A 259 8.50 -17.31 -13.57
C THR A 259 8.94 -16.54 -12.32
N GLN A 260 8.07 -15.70 -11.77
CA GLN A 260 8.36 -14.83 -10.62
C GLN A 260 7.26 -14.90 -9.58
N ILE A 261 7.61 -14.66 -8.33
CA ILE A 261 6.66 -14.60 -7.20
C ILE A 261 7.06 -13.46 -6.23
N MET A 262 6.05 -12.82 -5.65
CA MET A 262 6.24 -11.85 -4.57
C MET A 262 6.09 -12.57 -3.22
N VAL A 263 7.21 -12.95 -2.60
CA VAL A 263 7.23 -13.82 -1.41
C VAL A 263 6.66 -13.19 -0.15
N CYS A 264 6.40 -11.86 -0.13
CA CYS A 264 5.80 -11.18 1.01
C CYS A 264 4.28 -11.39 1.12
N VAL A 265 3.58 -11.68 0.01
CA VAL A 265 2.11 -11.78 0.01
C VAL A 265 1.58 -13.01 -0.71
N SER A 266 2.28 -13.49 -1.75
CA SER A 266 1.81 -14.63 -2.55
C SER A 266 1.93 -15.94 -1.80
N ARG A 267 1.10 -16.90 -2.19
CA ARG A 267 1.06 -18.25 -1.59
C ARG A 267 1.17 -19.31 -2.69
N ALA A 268 0.89 -20.57 -2.36
CA ALA A 268 0.86 -21.66 -3.31
C ALA A 268 -0.56 -22.17 -3.56
N LYS A 269 -0.83 -22.54 -4.80
CA LYS A 269 -1.96 -23.39 -5.19
C LYS A 269 -1.53 -24.87 -5.22
N SER A 270 -0.26 -25.14 -5.50
CA SER A 270 0.35 -26.46 -5.38
C SER A 270 0.84 -26.75 -3.97
N ALA A 271 1.11 -28.03 -3.65
CA ALA A 271 1.64 -28.43 -2.34
C ALA A 271 3.06 -27.88 -2.06
N GLU A 272 3.83 -27.64 -3.13
CA GLU A 272 5.20 -27.13 -3.05
C GLU A 272 5.44 -26.03 -4.10
N LEU A 273 6.25 -25.03 -3.71
CA LEU A 273 6.90 -24.09 -4.62
C LEU A 273 8.42 -24.28 -4.53
N VAL A 274 9.12 -24.17 -5.65
CA VAL A 274 10.58 -24.13 -5.70
C VAL A 274 11.05 -22.75 -6.11
N LEU A 275 11.84 -22.11 -5.26
CA LEU A 275 12.34 -20.75 -5.45
C LEU A 275 13.85 -20.75 -5.71
N ASP A 276 14.33 -19.84 -6.56
CA ASP A 276 15.75 -19.67 -6.85
C ASP A 276 16.45 -18.84 -5.74
N LEU A 277 16.65 -19.51 -4.61
CA LEU A 277 17.33 -18.98 -3.44
C LEU A 277 18.34 -20.00 -2.90
#